data_2bad29413372b125bfd1ea73f413823d
#
_entry.id   2bad29413372b125bfd1ea73f413823d
#
_cell.length_a   1.000
_cell.length_b   1.000
_cell.length_c   1.000
_cell.angle_alpha   90.00
_cell.angle_beta   90.00
_cell.angle_gamma   90.00
#
_symmetry.space_group_name_H-M   'P 1'
#
loop_
_entity.id
_entity.type
_entity.pdbx_description
1 polymer ?
#
loop_
_entity_poly.entity_id
_entity_poly.type
_entity_poly.pdbx_seq_one_letter_code
_entity_poly.pdbx_strand_id
1 'polypeptide(L)'
;MPAAIRHDWSRDEVAALFALPFNDLLHRAHGVHREHHDPNAVQVSTLLSIKTGGCPEDCAYCPQAQRYDTGVLPQKLLEVDEVLARARAARDAGASRFCMGAAWRGPKDRDIPKVAAIVRAVKDLGLETCATLGLLGDGHAQQLKDAGLDYYNHNLDTAPEFYGEIIHTREYQDRLATLEQVRDAGLKTCCGGIVGMGETREQRA
;
A
#
# COMPACT_ATOMS: atom_id res chain seq x y z
N MET A 1 20.87 15.18 -18.90
CA MET A 1 20.52 14.72 -17.52
C MET A 1 19.03 14.52 -17.50
N PRO A 2 18.50 13.43 -16.91
CA PRO A 2 17.05 13.26 -16.79
C PRO A 2 16.46 14.45 -16.03
N ALA A 3 15.25 14.86 -16.40
CA ALA A 3 14.54 15.94 -15.71
C ALA A 3 14.32 15.55 -14.26
N ALA A 4 14.43 16.52 -13.33
CA ALA A 4 14.17 16.25 -11.93
C ALA A 4 12.71 15.78 -11.72
N ILE A 5 12.51 14.76 -10.88
CA ILE A 5 11.17 14.33 -10.51
C ILE A 5 10.46 15.48 -9.79
N ARG A 6 9.31 15.88 -10.29
CA ARG A 6 8.50 16.96 -9.71
C ARG A 6 7.63 16.45 -8.56
N HIS A 7 7.49 17.28 -7.52
CA HIS A 7 6.64 17.02 -6.35
C HIS A 7 5.67 18.17 -6.07
N ASP A 8 5.57 19.15 -6.97
CA ASP A 8 4.87 20.43 -6.83
C ASP A 8 3.74 20.60 -7.85
N TRP A 9 3.08 19.50 -8.21
CA TRP A 9 1.97 19.52 -9.15
C TRP A 9 0.77 20.27 -8.58
N SER A 10 0.24 21.24 -9.36
CA SER A 10 -1.03 21.87 -9.05
C SER A 10 -2.21 21.01 -9.52
N ARG A 11 -3.39 21.21 -8.92
CA ARG A 11 -4.63 20.53 -9.36
C ARG A 11 -4.93 20.79 -10.84
N ASP A 12 -4.73 22.02 -11.31
CA ASP A 12 -4.98 22.39 -12.69
C ASP A 12 -4.06 21.66 -13.67
N GLU A 13 -2.79 21.49 -13.33
CA GLU A 13 -1.84 20.71 -14.14
C GLU A 13 -2.25 19.23 -14.22
N VAL A 14 -2.68 18.64 -13.08
CA VAL A 14 -3.16 17.25 -13.05
C VAL A 14 -4.47 17.12 -13.85
N ALA A 15 -5.41 18.05 -13.69
CA ALA A 15 -6.66 18.09 -14.45
C ALA A 15 -6.40 18.21 -15.97
N ALA A 16 -5.40 18.99 -16.36
CA ALA A 16 -4.99 19.11 -17.77
C ALA A 16 -4.45 17.78 -18.33
N LEU A 17 -3.75 16.98 -17.51
CA LEU A 17 -3.34 15.63 -17.92
C LEU A 17 -4.54 14.71 -18.14
N PHE A 18 -5.55 14.76 -17.27
CA PHE A 18 -6.81 14.01 -17.46
C PHE A 18 -7.59 14.42 -18.70
N ALA A 19 -7.42 15.66 -19.18
CA ALA A 19 -8.09 16.17 -20.36
C ALA A 19 -7.39 15.82 -21.68
N LEU A 20 -6.17 15.30 -21.63
CA LEU A 20 -5.44 14.89 -22.84
C LEU A 20 -6.17 13.75 -23.56
N PRO A 21 -6.13 13.71 -24.90
CA PRO A 21 -6.47 12.51 -25.66
C PRO A 21 -5.64 11.31 -25.18
N PHE A 22 -6.27 10.14 -25.10
CA PHE A 22 -5.63 8.96 -24.51
C PHE A 22 -4.26 8.60 -25.12
N ASN A 23 -4.14 8.66 -26.47
CA ASN A 23 -2.89 8.34 -27.15
C ASN A 23 -1.78 9.36 -26.85
N ASP A 24 -2.11 10.63 -26.70
CA ASP A 24 -1.15 11.68 -26.34
C ASP A 24 -0.66 11.50 -24.89
N LEU A 25 -1.60 11.19 -23.99
CA LEU A 25 -1.27 10.88 -22.60
C LEU A 25 -0.35 9.65 -22.50
N LEU A 26 -0.67 8.58 -23.23
CA LEU A 26 0.12 7.35 -23.25
C LEU A 26 1.53 7.60 -23.82
N HIS A 27 1.64 8.34 -24.91
CA HIS A 27 2.94 8.71 -25.52
C HIS A 27 3.79 9.52 -24.53
N ARG A 28 3.20 10.51 -23.88
CA ARG A 28 3.87 11.33 -22.87
C ARG A 28 4.32 10.48 -21.67
N ALA A 29 3.45 9.59 -21.15
CA ALA A 29 3.80 8.70 -20.04
C ALA A 29 4.97 7.76 -20.40
N HIS A 30 4.97 7.19 -21.62
CA HIS A 30 6.08 6.38 -22.10
C HIS A 30 7.39 7.17 -22.22
N GLY A 31 7.33 8.42 -22.66
CA GLY A 31 8.51 9.30 -22.73
C GLY A 31 9.16 9.47 -21.36
N VAL A 32 8.36 9.85 -20.35
CA VAL A 32 8.82 10.01 -18.97
C VAL A 32 9.32 8.69 -18.38
N HIS A 33 8.62 7.58 -18.62
CA HIS A 33 9.06 6.26 -18.14
C HIS A 33 10.45 5.90 -18.69
N ARG A 34 10.68 6.07 -19.98
CA ARG A 34 11.98 5.75 -20.65
C ARG A 34 13.11 6.67 -20.21
N GLU A 35 12.81 7.87 -19.76
CA GLU A 35 13.80 8.82 -19.25
C GLU A 35 14.29 8.44 -17.83
N HIS A 36 13.42 7.85 -17.00
CA HIS A 36 13.68 7.62 -15.58
C HIS A 36 13.86 6.15 -15.19
N HIS A 37 13.44 5.21 -16.04
CA HIS A 37 13.43 3.77 -15.73
C HIS A 37 13.94 2.95 -16.93
N ASP A 38 14.36 1.72 -16.67
CA ASP A 38 14.56 0.72 -17.72
C ASP A 38 13.19 0.39 -18.34
N PRO A 39 12.98 0.72 -19.64
CA PRO A 39 11.68 0.58 -20.27
C PRO A 39 11.19 -0.87 -20.42
N ASN A 40 12.07 -1.84 -20.26
CA ASN A 40 11.78 -3.27 -20.43
C ASN A 40 11.82 -4.04 -19.09
N ALA A 41 12.13 -3.37 -17.98
CA ALA A 41 12.10 -3.98 -16.66
C ALA A 41 10.67 -3.98 -16.10
N VAL A 42 10.19 -5.14 -15.66
CA VAL A 42 8.89 -5.32 -15.01
C VAL A 42 9.11 -5.90 -13.63
N GLN A 43 8.64 -5.19 -12.59
CA GLN A 43 8.64 -5.71 -11.23
C GLN A 43 7.50 -6.70 -11.03
N VAL A 44 7.84 -7.93 -10.67
CA VAL A 44 6.85 -8.95 -10.29
C VAL A 44 6.66 -8.94 -8.77
N SER A 45 5.43 -8.69 -8.33
CA SER A 45 5.07 -8.65 -6.92
C SER A 45 4.04 -9.72 -6.59
N THR A 46 4.23 -10.42 -5.46
CA THR A 46 3.25 -11.38 -4.93
C THR A 46 2.68 -10.85 -3.63
N LEU A 47 1.38 -10.94 -3.44
CA LEU A 47 0.68 -10.56 -2.22
C LEU A 47 0.24 -11.79 -1.43
N LEU A 48 0.51 -11.79 -0.12
CA LEU A 48 -0.04 -12.74 0.84
C LEU A 48 -0.87 -12.00 1.89
N SER A 49 -2.10 -12.47 2.13
CA SER A 49 -2.85 -12.08 3.33
C SER A 49 -2.27 -12.83 4.53
N ILE A 50 -1.50 -12.12 5.35
CA ILE A 50 -0.89 -12.71 6.58
C ILE A 50 -1.87 -12.75 7.75
N LYS A 51 -2.97 -12.01 7.65
CA LYS A 51 -4.15 -12.08 8.54
C LYS A 51 -5.39 -11.71 7.74
N THR A 52 -6.31 -12.64 7.60
CA THR A 52 -7.52 -12.50 6.79
C THR A 52 -8.74 -12.25 7.69
N GLY A 53 -9.67 -11.41 7.24
CA GLY A 53 -11.00 -11.21 7.84
C GLY A 53 -11.01 -10.56 9.23
N GLY A 54 -12.21 -10.23 9.69
CA GLY A 54 -12.44 -9.66 11.01
C GLY A 54 -11.82 -8.28 11.22
N CYS A 55 -11.69 -7.48 10.16
CA CYS A 55 -11.27 -6.08 10.28
C CYS A 55 -12.42 -5.27 10.90
N PRO A 56 -12.18 -4.48 11.96
CA PRO A 56 -13.22 -3.68 12.61
C PRO A 56 -13.61 -2.42 11.83
N GLU A 57 -12.93 -2.13 10.73
CA GLU A 57 -13.24 -1.01 9.85
C GLU A 57 -14.47 -1.30 8.98
N ASP A 58 -15.06 -0.24 8.41
CA ASP A 58 -16.28 -0.32 7.59
C ASP A 58 -16.11 0.13 6.15
N CYS A 59 -14.87 0.10 5.63
CA CYS A 59 -14.58 0.50 4.26
C CYS A 59 -15.53 -0.19 3.27
N ALA A 60 -16.34 0.59 2.55
CA ALA A 60 -17.45 0.08 1.72
C ALA A 60 -17.02 -0.88 0.60
N TYR A 61 -15.77 -0.80 0.16
CA TYR A 61 -15.19 -1.64 -0.90
C TYR A 61 -14.50 -2.91 -0.38
N CYS A 62 -14.32 -3.06 0.96
CA CYS A 62 -13.39 -4.05 1.50
C CYS A 62 -14.12 -5.31 2.01
N PRO A 63 -13.90 -6.49 1.38
CA PRO A 63 -14.51 -7.74 1.82
C PRO A 63 -13.94 -8.27 3.13
N GLN A 64 -12.86 -7.68 3.66
CA GLN A 64 -12.23 -8.07 4.93
C GLN A 64 -12.93 -7.44 6.15
N ALA A 65 -13.82 -6.45 5.93
CA ALA A 65 -14.54 -5.76 6.98
C ALA A 65 -15.55 -6.69 7.65
N GLN A 66 -15.49 -6.80 8.98
CA GLN A 66 -16.37 -7.67 9.77
C GLN A 66 -17.87 -7.29 9.63
N ARG A 67 -18.14 -6.04 9.27
CA ARG A 67 -19.49 -5.50 9.06
C ARG A 67 -20.25 -6.19 7.92
N TYR A 68 -19.55 -6.66 6.89
CA TYR A 68 -20.16 -7.21 5.69
C TYR A 68 -20.11 -8.74 5.69
N ASP A 69 -21.24 -9.36 5.36
CA ASP A 69 -21.29 -10.80 5.13
C ASP A 69 -20.78 -11.15 3.74
N THR A 70 -19.48 -11.35 3.66
CA THR A 70 -18.76 -11.67 2.39
C THR A 70 -18.28 -13.13 2.33
N GLY A 71 -18.60 -13.94 3.35
CA GLY A 71 -18.09 -15.30 3.49
C GLY A 71 -16.61 -15.38 3.91
N VAL A 72 -15.93 -14.24 4.13
CA VAL A 72 -14.53 -14.21 4.57
C VAL A 72 -14.46 -14.42 6.08
N LEU A 73 -13.97 -15.61 6.49
CA LEU A 73 -13.83 -15.96 7.90
C LEU A 73 -12.60 -15.30 8.54
N PRO A 74 -12.73 -14.78 9.79
CA PRO A 74 -11.60 -14.23 10.54
C PRO A 74 -10.54 -15.31 10.82
N GLN A 75 -9.29 -14.97 10.51
CA GLN A 75 -8.12 -15.81 10.78
C GLN A 75 -7.14 -15.10 11.72
N LYS A 76 -6.30 -15.87 12.40
CA LYS A 76 -5.19 -15.34 13.19
C LYS A 76 -4.05 -14.90 12.26
N LEU A 77 -3.15 -14.08 12.81
CA LEU A 77 -1.89 -13.78 12.13
C LEU A 77 -1.11 -15.09 11.90
N LEU A 78 -0.71 -15.33 10.65
CA LEU A 78 0.05 -16.51 10.24
C LEU A 78 1.36 -16.65 11.03
N GLU A 79 1.87 -17.87 11.13
CA GLU A 79 3.18 -18.13 11.72
C GLU A 79 4.30 -17.77 10.72
N VAL A 80 5.48 -17.45 11.26
CA VAL A 80 6.64 -17.01 10.46
C VAL A 80 6.98 -18.06 9.39
N ASP A 81 7.02 -19.34 9.77
CA ASP A 81 7.38 -20.44 8.86
C ASP A 81 6.37 -20.59 7.71
N GLU A 82 5.08 -20.35 7.96
CA GLU A 82 4.04 -20.42 6.95
C GLU A 82 4.20 -19.28 5.92
N VAL A 83 4.44 -18.05 6.40
CA VAL A 83 4.71 -16.91 5.52
C VAL A 83 6.00 -17.14 4.72
N LEU A 84 7.06 -17.65 5.38
CA LEU A 84 8.33 -17.92 4.73
C LEU A 84 8.22 -18.98 3.62
N ALA A 85 7.43 -20.04 3.83
CA ALA A 85 7.16 -21.03 2.79
C ALA A 85 6.50 -20.41 1.54
N ARG A 86 5.53 -19.51 1.74
CA ARG A 86 4.86 -18.77 0.66
C ARG A 86 5.81 -17.79 -0.04
N ALA A 87 6.66 -17.09 0.73
CA ALA A 87 7.62 -16.15 0.17
C ALA A 87 8.69 -16.87 -0.67
N ARG A 88 9.17 -18.05 -0.27
CA ARG A 88 10.07 -18.89 -1.07
C ARG A 88 9.43 -19.30 -2.38
N ALA A 89 8.18 -19.80 -2.35
CA ALA A 89 7.45 -20.17 -3.56
C ALA A 89 7.27 -18.97 -4.52
N ALA A 90 6.97 -17.78 -3.98
CA ALA A 90 6.86 -16.57 -4.78
C ALA A 90 8.19 -16.18 -5.43
N ARG A 91 9.30 -16.21 -4.68
CA ARG A 91 10.65 -15.96 -5.20
C ARG A 91 11.01 -16.95 -6.31
N ASP A 92 10.78 -18.23 -6.08
CA ASP A 92 11.10 -19.29 -7.03
C ASP A 92 10.25 -19.21 -8.30
N ALA A 93 9.05 -18.58 -8.22
CA ALA A 93 8.20 -18.21 -9.35
C ALA A 93 8.60 -16.88 -10.02
N GLY A 94 9.70 -16.22 -9.58
CA GLY A 94 10.23 -15.01 -10.21
C GLY A 94 9.75 -13.69 -9.59
N ALA A 95 9.09 -13.70 -8.44
CA ALA A 95 8.76 -12.47 -7.73
C ALA A 95 10.05 -11.80 -7.21
N SER A 96 10.14 -10.49 -7.41
CA SER A 96 11.19 -9.64 -6.83
C SER A 96 10.70 -8.89 -5.58
N ARG A 97 9.38 -8.78 -5.38
CA ARG A 97 8.76 -8.16 -4.20
C ARG A 97 7.71 -9.08 -3.59
N PHE A 98 7.68 -9.09 -2.26
CA PHE A 98 6.66 -9.81 -1.50
C PHE A 98 5.87 -8.84 -0.63
N CYS A 99 4.57 -8.75 -0.88
CA CYS A 99 3.65 -7.87 -0.18
C CYS A 99 2.88 -8.66 0.88
N MET A 100 2.77 -8.11 2.09
CA MET A 100 2.14 -8.75 3.24
C MET A 100 0.98 -7.88 3.73
N GLY A 101 -0.25 -8.36 3.54
CA GLY A 101 -1.47 -7.65 3.96
C GLY A 101 -2.08 -8.24 5.22
N ALA A 102 -2.53 -7.40 6.15
CA ALA A 102 -3.28 -7.83 7.33
C ALA A 102 -4.59 -7.05 7.46
N ALA A 103 -5.70 -7.78 7.66
CA ALA A 103 -7.02 -7.21 7.86
C ALA A 103 -7.16 -6.64 9.28
N TRP A 104 -6.55 -5.47 9.52
CA TRP A 104 -6.56 -4.72 10.77
C TRP A 104 -6.98 -3.26 10.56
N ARG A 105 -7.54 -2.64 11.61
CA ARG A 105 -7.49 -1.17 11.72
C ARG A 105 -6.05 -0.70 11.85
N GLY A 106 -5.26 -1.38 12.66
CA GLY A 106 -3.83 -1.24 12.89
C GLY A 106 -3.30 -2.36 13.77
N PRO A 107 -2.02 -2.69 13.71
CA PRO A 107 -1.41 -3.66 14.61
C PRO A 107 -1.38 -3.09 16.03
N LYS A 108 -1.51 -3.96 17.04
CA LYS A 108 -1.24 -3.60 18.43
C LYS A 108 0.25 -3.78 18.72
N ASP A 109 0.77 -3.13 19.76
CA ASP A 109 2.19 -3.24 20.16
C ASP A 109 2.65 -4.70 20.29
N ARG A 110 1.79 -5.56 20.84
CA ARG A 110 2.06 -7.00 20.98
C ARG A 110 2.21 -7.77 19.66
N ASP A 111 1.66 -7.23 18.56
CA ASP A 111 1.67 -7.87 17.24
C ASP A 111 2.95 -7.49 16.45
N ILE A 112 3.53 -6.33 16.74
CA ILE A 112 4.71 -5.80 16.03
C ILE A 112 5.91 -6.72 16.09
N PRO A 113 6.30 -7.34 17.23
CA PRO A 113 7.45 -8.24 17.25
C PRO A 113 7.31 -9.42 16.28
N LYS A 114 6.11 -10.00 16.16
CA LYS A 114 5.86 -11.10 15.23
C LYS A 114 5.86 -10.62 13.78
N VAL A 115 5.27 -9.48 13.48
CA VAL A 115 5.31 -8.88 12.14
C VAL A 115 6.74 -8.55 11.74
N ALA A 116 7.53 -7.98 12.64
CA ALA A 116 8.95 -7.69 12.42
C ALA A 116 9.78 -8.97 12.16
N ALA A 117 9.47 -10.07 12.85
CA ALA A 117 10.09 -11.36 12.58
C ALA A 117 9.74 -11.88 11.18
N ILE A 118 8.48 -11.76 10.76
CA ILE A 118 8.04 -12.10 9.40
C ILE A 118 8.80 -11.26 8.35
N VAL A 119 8.86 -9.94 8.56
CA VAL A 119 9.56 -9.02 7.64
C VAL A 119 11.03 -9.41 7.48
N ARG A 120 11.76 -9.65 8.59
CA ARG A 120 13.16 -10.11 8.56
C ARG A 120 13.31 -11.39 7.77
N ALA A 121 12.49 -12.41 8.08
CA ALA A 121 12.57 -13.70 7.41
C ALA A 121 12.33 -13.61 5.90
N VAL A 122 11.40 -12.76 5.45
CA VAL A 122 11.17 -12.52 4.03
C VAL A 122 12.31 -11.73 3.40
N LYS A 123 12.84 -10.71 4.10
CA LYS A 123 13.99 -9.91 3.64
C LYS A 123 15.24 -10.75 3.43
N ASP A 124 15.49 -11.71 4.31
CA ASP A 124 16.63 -12.64 4.23
C ASP A 124 16.58 -13.56 3.00
N LEU A 125 15.42 -13.69 2.35
CA LEU A 125 15.29 -14.38 1.05
C LEU A 125 15.76 -13.53 -0.14
N GLY A 126 16.15 -12.26 0.08
CA GLY A 126 16.54 -11.33 -0.97
C GLY A 126 15.35 -10.65 -1.67
N LEU A 127 14.13 -10.79 -1.14
CA LEU A 127 12.96 -10.13 -1.68
C LEU A 127 12.85 -8.68 -1.16
N GLU A 128 12.38 -7.78 -2.01
CA GLU A 128 11.90 -6.48 -1.56
C GLU A 128 10.59 -6.67 -0.78
N THR A 129 10.48 -6.03 0.38
CA THR A 129 9.35 -6.23 1.30
C THR A 129 8.37 -5.06 1.28
N CYS A 130 7.08 -5.37 1.28
CA CYS A 130 6.01 -4.39 1.40
C CYS A 130 4.98 -4.89 2.43
N ALA A 131 4.48 -4.00 3.28
CA ALA A 131 3.46 -4.35 4.26
C ALA A 131 2.27 -3.39 4.24
N THR A 132 1.06 -3.94 4.40
CA THR A 132 -0.22 -3.22 4.52
C THR A 132 -0.87 -3.67 5.83
N LEU A 133 -0.72 -2.90 6.90
CA LEU A 133 -1.13 -3.31 8.25
C LEU A 133 -2.21 -2.39 8.85
N GLY A 134 -2.68 -1.38 8.11
CA GLY A 134 -3.60 -0.37 8.60
C GLY A 134 -2.88 0.85 9.21
N LEU A 135 -3.49 1.49 10.19
CA LEU A 135 -2.93 2.65 10.90
C LEU A 135 -1.78 2.21 11.80
N LEU A 136 -0.69 2.96 11.83
CA LEU A 136 0.44 2.68 12.70
C LEU A 136 0.35 3.48 14.01
N GLY A 137 0.67 2.83 15.12
CA GLY A 137 0.92 3.47 16.41
C GLY A 137 2.34 4.04 16.51
N ASP A 138 2.60 4.75 17.61
CA ASP A 138 3.89 5.37 17.87
C ASP A 138 5.05 4.37 17.83
N GLY A 139 6.09 4.70 17.08
CA GLY A 139 7.28 3.87 16.94
C GLY A 139 7.11 2.59 16.10
N HIS A 140 5.90 2.24 15.63
CA HIS A 140 5.70 1.05 14.81
C HIS A 140 6.43 1.14 13.48
N ALA A 141 6.38 2.30 12.81
CA ALA A 141 7.08 2.51 11.54
C ALA A 141 8.58 2.27 11.68
N GLN A 142 9.20 2.79 12.75
CA GLN A 142 10.63 2.60 13.02
C GLN A 142 10.97 1.13 13.29
N GLN A 143 10.18 0.42 14.10
CA GLN A 143 10.39 -0.99 14.39
C GLN A 143 10.31 -1.86 13.12
N LEU A 144 9.39 -1.55 12.21
CA LEU A 144 9.26 -2.22 10.92
C LEU A 144 10.45 -1.89 10.00
N LYS A 145 10.91 -0.64 10.00
CA LYS A 145 12.12 -0.22 9.28
C LYS A 145 13.36 -0.98 9.77
N ASP A 146 13.55 -1.07 11.07
CA ASP A 146 14.67 -1.78 11.70
C ASP A 146 14.61 -3.29 11.42
N ALA A 147 13.41 -3.82 11.15
CA ALA A 147 13.22 -5.19 10.70
C ALA A 147 13.57 -5.42 9.23
N GLY A 148 13.84 -4.35 8.44
CA GLY A 148 14.19 -4.43 7.03
C GLY A 148 13.01 -4.24 6.09
N LEU A 149 11.89 -3.66 6.55
CA LEU A 149 10.78 -3.31 5.66
C LEU A 149 11.24 -2.23 4.67
N ASP A 150 10.97 -2.43 3.37
CA ASP A 150 11.30 -1.47 2.32
C ASP A 150 10.14 -0.50 2.07
N TYR A 151 8.91 -1.00 1.95
CA TYR A 151 7.72 -0.23 1.65
C TYR A 151 6.60 -0.44 2.67
N TYR A 152 5.93 0.65 3.01
CA TYR A 152 4.64 0.59 3.69
C TYR A 152 3.52 1.02 2.73
N ASN A 153 2.56 0.12 2.51
CA ASN A 153 1.38 0.43 1.71
C ASN A 153 0.29 1.02 2.60
N HIS A 154 -0.12 2.23 2.28
CA HIS A 154 -1.20 2.92 2.98
C HIS A 154 -1.94 3.84 2.03
N ASN A 155 -3.02 3.33 1.45
CA ASN A 155 -3.79 4.04 0.44
C ASN A 155 -4.62 5.18 1.06
N LEU A 156 -4.80 6.27 0.32
CA LEU A 156 -5.73 7.34 0.66
C LEU A 156 -7.18 7.00 0.29
N ASP A 157 -7.36 5.98 -0.55
CA ASP A 157 -8.62 5.40 -1.02
C ASP A 157 -9.39 6.35 -1.94
N THR A 158 -9.78 7.54 -1.48
CA THR A 158 -10.52 8.56 -2.26
C THR A 158 -10.15 9.97 -1.79
N ALA A 159 -10.80 10.99 -2.35
CA ALA A 159 -10.58 12.40 -1.98
C ALA A 159 -11.06 12.71 -0.55
N PRO A 160 -10.46 13.71 0.13
CA PRO A 160 -10.86 14.10 1.48
C PRO A 160 -12.34 14.41 1.61
N GLU A 161 -12.89 15.13 0.63
CA GLU A 161 -14.30 15.56 0.61
C GLU A 161 -15.28 14.39 0.42
N PHE A 162 -14.82 13.30 -0.16
CA PHE A 162 -15.65 12.11 -0.42
C PHE A 162 -15.37 10.95 0.56
N TYR A 163 -14.36 11.09 1.42
CA TYR A 163 -13.89 10.02 2.30
C TYR A 163 -14.98 9.50 3.25
N GLY A 164 -15.76 10.42 3.84
CA GLY A 164 -16.84 10.10 4.75
C GLY A 164 -18.02 9.34 4.14
N GLU A 165 -18.15 9.31 2.80
CA GLU A 165 -19.16 8.50 2.11
C GLU A 165 -18.75 7.02 2.02
N ILE A 166 -17.47 6.73 2.18
CA ILE A 166 -16.89 5.39 1.95
C ILE A 166 -16.47 4.73 3.26
N ILE A 167 -15.99 5.52 4.24
CA ILE A 167 -15.43 5.02 5.50
C ILE A 167 -15.87 5.93 6.64
N HIS A 168 -16.48 5.35 7.70
CA HIS A 168 -16.98 6.09 8.87
C HIS A 168 -16.21 5.77 10.16
N THR A 169 -15.41 4.69 10.16
CA THR A 169 -14.68 4.22 11.36
C THR A 169 -13.37 4.94 11.60
N ARG A 170 -12.91 5.75 10.66
CA ARG A 170 -11.72 6.60 10.73
C ARG A 170 -11.86 7.79 9.79
N GLU A 171 -10.99 8.78 9.95
CA GLU A 171 -10.94 9.98 9.15
C GLU A 171 -9.81 9.93 8.10
N TYR A 172 -9.90 10.79 7.09
CA TYR A 172 -8.83 10.96 6.09
C TYR A 172 -7.50 11.39 6.75
N GLN A 173 -7.57 12.22 7.79
CA GLN A 173 -6.40 12.69 8.53
C GLN A 173 -5.63 11.54 9.22
N ASP A 174 -6.31 10.47 9.67
CA ASP A 174 -5.65 9.29 10.23
C ASP A 174 -4.73 8.61 9.20
N ARG A 175 -5.12 8.65 7.92
CA ARG A 175 -4.29 8.14 6.81
C ARG A 175 -3.04 8.99 6.64
N LEU A 176 -3.19 10.31 6.61
CA LEU A 176 -2.07 11.24 6.46
C LEU A 176 -1.08 11.11 7.62
N ALA A 177 -1.57 11.01 8.85
CA ALA A 177 -0.73 10.82 10.03
C ALA A 177 0.12 9.54 9.96
N THR A 178 -0.47 8.42 9.48
CA THR A 178 0.30 7.19 9.27
C THR A 178 1.35 7.35 8.16
N LEU A 179 1.02 8.01 7.05
CA LEU A 179 1.98 8.28 5.97
C LEU A 179 3.13 9.17 6.42
N GLU A 180 2.86 10.12 7.32
CA GLU A 180 3.89 10.97 7.93
C GLU A 180 4.87 10.13 8.77
N GLN A 181 4.36 9.28 9.66
CA GLN A 181 5.19 8.34 10.44
C GLN A 181 6.05 7.43 9.55
N VAL A 182 5.48 6.92 8.44
CA VAL A 182 6.18 6.08 7.45
C VAL A 182 7.34 6.85 6.82
N ARG A 183 7.10 8.11 6.41
CA ARG A 183 8.12 8.99 5.83
C ARG A 183 9.22 9.30 6.85
N ASP A 184 8.85 9.66 8.07
CA ASP A 184 9.78 10.05 9.13
C ASP A 184 10.70 8.89 9.54
N ALA A 185 10.20 7.66 9.49
CA ALA A 185 11.01 6.45 9.68
C ALA A 185 11.90 6.10 8.46
N GLY A 186 11.84 6.87 7.36
CA GLY A 186 12.60 6.62 6.14
C GLY A 186 12.18 5.35 5.40
N LEU A 187 10.94 4.90 5.57
CA LEU A 187 10.32 3.87 4.74
C LEU A 187 9.88 4.46 3.39
N LYS A 188 9.94 3.66 2.35
CA LYS A 188 9.31 4.02 1.08
C LYS A 188 7.80 3.85 1.20
N THR A 189 7.05 4.74 0.54
CA THR A 189 5.59 4.71 0.57
C THR A 189 5.04 4.06 -0.71
N CYS A 190 4.06 3.16 -0.53
CA CYS A 190 3.16 2.72 -1.59
C CYS A 190 1.77 3.27 -1.25
N CYS A 191 1.27 4.19 -2.05
CA CYS A 191 0.00 4.88 -1.80
C CYS A 191 -0.78 5.03 -3.09
N GLY A 192 -2.10 4.92 -3.02
CA GLY A 192 -2.98 5.06 -4.17
C GLY A 192 -4.40 5.36 -3.75
N GLY A 193 -5.27 5.46 -4.77
CA GLY A 193 -6.71 5.63 -4.64
C GLY A 193 -7.46 4.57 -5.44
N ILE A 194 -8.76 4.46 -5.17
CA ILE A 194 -9.69 3.60 -5.90
C ILE A 194 -10.56 4.51 -6.76
N VAL A 195 -10.51 4.29 -8.08
CA VAL A 195 -11.25 5.08 -9.05
C VAL A 195 -12.64 4.48 -9.26
N GLY A 196 -13.68 5.32 -9.31
CA GLY A 196 -15.05 4.93 -9.68
C GLY A 196 -15.94 4.61 -8.49
N MET A 197 -15.62 5.06 -7.27
CA MET A 197 -16.49 4.90 -6.10
C MET A 197 -17.57 5.99 -5.99
N GLY A 198 -17.53 7.02 -6.84
CA GLY A 198 -18.46 8.14 -6.85
C GLY A 198 -17.75 9.51 -6.84
N GLU A 199 -16.46 9.53 -6.71
CA GLU A 199 -15.62 10.73 -6.74
C GLU A 199 -15.64 11.38 -8.14
N THR A 200 -15.50 12.71 -8.19
CA THR A 200 -15.37 13.46 -9.44
C THR A 200 -13.96 13.40 -10.01
N ARG A 201 -13.78 13.86 -11.25
CA ARG A 201 -12.46 13.96 -11.88
C ARG A 201 -11.56 14.97 -11.16
N GLU A 202 -12.13 16.08 -10.69
CA GLU A 202 -11.44 17.11 -9.90
C GLU A 202 -10.98 16.56 -8.54
N GLN A 203 -11.75 15.65 -7.95
CA GLN A 203 -11.37 14.96 -6.70
C GLN A 203 -10.24 13.96 -6.88
N ARG A 204 -9.99 13.48 -8.10
CA ARG A 204 -8.83 12.62 -8.43
C ARG A 204 -7.55 13.41 -8.66
N ALA A 205 -7.66 14.69 -9.00
CA ALA A 205 -6.54 15.59 -9.23
C ALA A 205 -5.99 16.15 -7.91
#